data_a8b107a2631c7cee4ec666b5ff6b3721
#
_entry.id   a8b107a2631c7cee4ec666b5ff6b3721
#
_cell.length_a   1.000
_cell.length_b   1.000
_cell.length_c   1.000
_cell.angle_alpha   90.00
_cell.angle_beta   90.00
_cell.angle_gamma   90.00
#
_symmetry.space_group_name_H-M   'P 1'
#
loop_
_entity.id
_entity.type
_entity.pdbx_description
1 polymer ?
#
loop_
_entity_poly.entity_id
_entity_poly.type
_entity_poly.pdbx_seq_one_letter_code
_entity_poly.pdbx_strand_id
1 'polypeptide(L)'
;VTPELKEHLWSALTSLASAPESERTITGLSVLLQSNALKQALQPYTVGGPWGRLLDAESERLGEAEVQAFETEGLIGAGAAPAVLSYLFHRVESLLDGRRLVLAIDEFWKALLDPGFRDLVNDKLKTIRKLNGLVILATQSPADALRSPIAHSIIEQCPTQILMPNL
;
A
#
# COMPACT_ATOMS: atom_id res chain seq x y z
N VAL A 1 17.71 -1.95 -4.29
CA VAL A 1 18.32 -0.72 -3.73
C VAL A 1 19.62 -1.11 -3.07
N THR A 2 20.74 -0.51 -3.47
CA THR A 2 22.07 -0.76 -2.88
C THR A 2 22.15 -0.20 -1.45
N PRO A 3 23.08 -0.70 -0.61
CA PRO A 3 23.27 -0.16 0.75
C PRO A 3 23.54 1.37 0.75
N GLU A 4 24.33 1.85 -0.19
CA GLU A 4 24.65 3.27 -0.38
C GLU A 4 23.40 4.11 -0.68
N LEU A 5 22.52 3.64 -1.59
CA LEU A 5 21.25 4.33 -1.88
C LEU A 5 20.30 4.35 -0.68
N LYS A 6 20.32 3.29 0.16
CA LYS A 6 19.54 3.27 1.40
C LYS A 6 20.04 4.30 2.40
N GLU A 7 21.35 4.45 2.53
CA GLU A 7 21.97 5.43 3.42
C GLU A 7 21.64 6.86 2.98
N HIS A 8 21.76 7.16 1.68
CA HIS A 8 21.38 8.46 1.13
C HIS A 8 19.91 8.78 1.36
N LEU A 9 19.02 7.80 1.13
CA LEU A 9 17.59 7.95 1.38
C LEU A 9 17.31 8.20 2.88
N TRP A 10 17.94 7.43 3.75
CA TRP A 10 17.78 7.58 5.20
C TRP A 10 18.24 8.95 5.70
N SER A 11 19.39 9.43 5.23
CA SER A 11 19.90 10.76 5.56
C SER A 11 18.93 11.87 5.09
N ALA A 12 18.41 11.77 3.88
CA ALA A 12 17.43 12.72 3.36
C ALA A 12 16.11 12.69 4.16
N LEU A 13 15.61 11.51 4.52
CA LEU A 13 14.41 11.36 5.34
C LEU A 13 14.62 11.94 6.76
N THR A 14 15.77 11.73 7.38
CA THR A 14 16.10 12.29 8.68
C THR A 14 16.16 13.82 8.64
N SER A 15 16.73 14.37 7.58
CA SER A 15 16.76 15.83 7.36
C SER A 15 15.35 16.38 7.15
N LEU A 16 14.53 15.71 6.35
CA LEU A 16 13.13 16.08 6.09
C LEU A 16 12.28 16.04 7.38
N ALA A 17 12.51 15.06 8.25
CA ALA A 17 11.80 14.94 9.53
C ALA A 17 12.07 16.14 10.46
N SER A 18 13.20 16.84 10.29
CA SER A 18 13.56 18.04 11.03
C SER A 18 13.08 19.34 10.37
N ALA A 19 12.55 19.27 9.14
CA ALA A 19 12.01 20.41 8.41
C ALA A 19 10.61 20.81 8.93
N PRO A 20 10.11 22.02 8.63
CA PRO A 20 8.72 22.40 8.88
C PRO A 20 7.73 21.40 8.26
N GLU A 21 6.57 21.22 8.89
CA GLU A 21 5.56 20.23 8.41
C GLU A 21 5.15 20.49 6.97
N SER A 22 4.99 21.73 6.55
CA SER A 22 4.65 22.10 5.18
C SER A 22 5.65 21.66 4.13
N GLU A 23 6.90 21.39 4.53
CA GLU A 23 7.97 20.93 3.64
C GLU A 23 8.11 19.39 3.63
N ARG A 24 7.44 18.69 4.55
CA ARG A 24 7.52 17.21 4.70
C ARG A 24 6.70 16.49 3.63
N THR A 25 7.01 16.75 2.38
CA THR A 25 6.34 16.22 1.19
C THR A 25 7.29 15.36 0.37
N ILE A 26 6.79 14.63 -0.61
CA ILE A 26 7.63 13.86 -1.55
C ILE A 26 8.50 14.83 -2.38
N THR A 27 7.96 15.99 -2.77
CA THR A 27 8.74 17.06 -3.43
C THR A 27 9.86 17.53 -2.52
N GLY A 28 9.59 17.82 -1.24
CA GLY A 28 10.60 18.19 -0.25
C GLY A 28 11.70 17.14 -0.10
N LEU A 29 11.30 15.85 -0.02
CA LEU A 29 12.28 14.75 -0.01
C LEU A 29 13.14 14.75 -1.27
N SER A 30 12.53 14.91 -2.46
CA SER A 30 13.27 14.92 -3.73
C SER A 30 14.33 16.01 -3.80
N VAL A 31 14.10 17.17 -3.19
CA VAL A 31 15.08 18.27 -3.11
C VAL A 31 16.28 17.86 -2.27
N LEU A 32 16.08 17.17 -1.14
CA LEU A 32 17.15 16.77 -0.22
C LEU A 32 17.99 15.59 -0.73
N LEU A 33 17.49 14.80 -1.67
CA LEU A 33 18.22 13.67 -2.23
C LEU A 33 19.43 14.16 -3.04
N GLN A 34 20.56 13.48 -2.88
CA GLN A 34 21.76 13.72 -3.71
C GLN A 34 21.81 12.78 -4.93
N SER A 35 21.18 11.61 -4.83
CA SER A 35 21.17 10.61 -5.91
C SER A 35 20.17 10.97 -7.00
N ASN A 36 20.66 11.16 -8.24
CA ASN A 36 19.82 11.37 -9.41
C ASN A 36 18.88 10.18 -9.70
N ALA A 37 19.32 8.96 -9.43
CA ALA A 37 18.50 7.76 -9.60
C ALA A 37 17.28 7.78 -8.65
N LEU A 38 17.47 8.17 -7.39
CA LEU A 38 16.36 8.32 -6.43
C LEU A 38 15.44 9.49 -6.81
N LYS A 39 15.98 10.63 -7.26
CA LYS A 39 15.18 11.77 -7.74
C LYS A 39 14.30 11.35 -8.92
N GLN A 40 14.86 10.66 -9.89
CA GLN A 40 14.10 10.18 -11.05
C GLN A 40 13.01 9.16 -10.65
N ALA A 41 13.28 8.27 -9.70
CA ALA A 41 12.30 7.33 -9.19
C ALA A 41 11.14 8.01 -8.45
N LEU A 42 11.39 9.13 -7.75
CA LEU A 42 10.35 9.88 -7.03
C LEU A 42 9.63 10.90 -7.91
N GLN A 43 10.22 11.34 -9.01
CA GLN A 43 9.69 12.39 -9.87
C GLN A 43 8.21 12.20 -10.27
N PRO A 44 7.73 10.98 -10.60
CA PRO A 44 6.32 10.78 -10.91
C PRO A 44 5.35 11.12 -9.77
N TYR A 45 5.81 11.09 -8.52
CA TYR A 45 5.02 11.28 -7.30
C TYR A 45 5.16 12.69 -6.71
N THR A 46 6.01 13.55 -7.27
CA THR A 46 6.16 14.96 -6.86
C THR A 46 5.05 15.83 -7.44
N VAL A 47 4.90 17.05 -6.94
CA VAL A 47 3.87 18.03 -7.37
C VAL A 47 3.78 18.17 -8.89
N GLY A 48 4.92 18.15 -9.62
CA GLY A 48 4.94 18.22 -11.08
C GLY A 48 4.73 16.88 -11.81
N GLY A 49 4.62 15.77 -11.07
CA GLY A 49 4.45 14.44 -11.62
C GLY A 49 2.99 14.02 -11.80
N PRO A 50 2.73 12.99 -12.60
CA PRO A 50 1.37 12.52 -12.89
C PRO A 50 0.60 12.06 -11.65
N TRP A 51 1.29 11.60 -10.60
CA TRP A 51 0.72 11.05 -9.39
C TRP A 51 0.88 11.95 -8.15
N GLY A 52 1.45 13.17 -8.34
CA GLY A 52 1.68 14.10 -7.24
C GLY A 52 0.40 14.46 -6.48
N ARG A 53 -0.73 14.63 -7.19
CA ARG A 53 -2.03 14.92 -6.54
C ARG A 53 -2.51 13.82 -5.59
N LEU A 54 -2.03 12.59 -5.76
CA LEU A 54 -2.43 11.46 -4.92
C LEU A 54 -1.54 11.30 -3.67
N LEU A 55 -0.26 11.64 -3.79
CA LEU A 55 0.74 11.27 -2.78
C LEU A 55 1.55 12.44 -2.22
N ASP A 56 1.61 13.58 -2.93
CA ASP A 56 2.41 14.73 -2.53
C ASP A 56 1.53 15.83 -1.93
N ALA A 57 1.33 15.76 -0.63
CA ALA A 57 0.51 16.71 0.12
C ALA A 57 1.22 17.13 1.41
N GLU A 58 0.92 18.34 1.89
CA GLU A 58 1.44 18.89 3.15
C GLU A 58 0.78 18.24 4.36
N SER A 59 -0.42 17.70 4.20
CA SER A 59 -1.18 17.07 5.28
C SER A 59 -2.02 15.91 4.78
N GLU A 60 -2.28 14.97 5.69
CA GLU A 60 -3.19 13.86 5.48
C GLU A 60 -4.63 14.36 5.31
N ARG A 61 -5.32 13.86 4.28
CA ARG A 61 -6.73 14.20 4.01
C ARG A 61 -7.67 13.00 4.12
N LEU A 62 -7.14 11.81 4.34
CA LEU A 62 -7.99 10.64 4.60
C LEU A 62 -8.58 10.78 6.00
N GLY A 63 -9.91 10.75 6.10
CA GLY A 63 -10.60 10.86 7.37
C GLY A 63 -10.34 9.68 8.30
N GLU A 64 -10.80 9.83 9.55
CA GLU A 64 -10.73 8.78 10.59
C GLU A 64 -12.10 8.13 10.83
N ALA A 65 -12.95 8.07 9.81
CA ALA A 65 -14.27 7.46 9.90
C ALA A 65 -14.16 5.97 10.26
N GLU A 66 -15.12 5.46 11.03
CA GLU A 66 -15.19 4.04 11.42
C GLU A 66 -15.31 3.11 10.20
N VAL A 67 -15.92 3.58 9.11
CA VAL A 67 -16.01 2.88 7.84
C VAL A 67 -15.36 3.74 6.78
N GLN A 68 -14.36 3.19 6.11
CA GLN A 68 -13.63 3.84 5.02
C GLN A 68 -13.65 2.92 3.80
N ALA A 69 -13.90 3.47 2.63
CA ALA A 69 -13.86 2.75 1.36
C ALA A 69 -12.96 3.50 0.38
N PHE A 70 -12.12 2.76 -0.32
CA PHE A 70 -11.17 3.30 -1.30
C PHE A 70 -11.42 2.64 -2.66
N GLU A 71 -11.84 3.45 -3.62
CA GLU A 71 -11.95 3.01 -5.01
C GLU A 71 -10.56 2.96 -5.64
N THR A 72 -10.17 1.80 -6.12
CA THR A 72 -8.82 1.55 -6.66
C THR A 72 -8.80 1.19 -8.14
N GLU A 73 -9.96 1.15 -8.82
CA GLU A 73 -10.03 0.71 -10.21
C GLU A 73 -9.14 1.56 -11.13
N GLY A 74 -9.13 2.87 -10.95
CA GLY A 74 -8.27 3.78 -11.72
C GLY A 74 -6.77 3.70 -11.40
N LEU A 75 -6.39 2.99 -10.34
CA LEU A 75 -5.00 2.83 -9.91
C LEU A 75 -4.40 1.51 -10.40
N ILE A 76 -5.21 0.44 -10.50
CA ILE A 76 -4.74 -0.88 -10.90
C ILE A 76 -4.32 -0.84 -12.38
N GLY A 77 -3.05 -1.21 -12.64
CA GLY A 77 -2.43 -1.07 -13.96
C GLY A 77 -1.80 0.30 -14.23
N ALA A 78 -2.02 1.29 -13.37
CA ALA A 78 -1.30 2.55 -13.40
C ALA A 78 -0.03 2.47 -12.55
N GLY A 79 1.02 3.18 -12.93
CA GLY A 79 2.31 3.16 -12.24
C GLY A 79 2.28 3.63 -10.77
N ALA A 80 1.17 4.25 -10.34
CA ALA A 80 0.96 4.68 -8.95
C ALA A 80 0.46 3.56 -8.01
N ALA A 81 -0.11 2.49 -8.55
CA ALA A 81 -0.77 1.47 -7.73
C ALA A 81 0.09 0.93 -6.57
N PRO A 82 1.35 0.52 -6.78
CA PRO A 82 2.18 0.01 -5.70
C PRO A 82 2.38 1.02 -4.56
N ALA A 83 2.63 2.28 -4.89
CA ALA A 83 2.87 3.34 -3.91
C ALA A 83 1.59 3.70 -3.13
N VAL A 84 0.47 3.88 -3.82
CA VAL A 84 -0.83 4.20 -3.20
C VAL A 84 -1.31 3.05 -2.32
N LEU A 85 -1.26 1.81 -2.81
CA LEU A 85 -1.66 0.65 -2.04
C LEU A 85 -0.77 0.44 -0.82
N SER A 86 0.55 0.61 -0.93
CA SER A 86 1.46 0.55 0.21
C SER A 86 1.11 1.61 1.26
N TYR A 87 0.78 2.82 0.83
CA TYR A 87 0.33 3.89 1.73
C TYR A 87 -0.99 3.54 2.43
N LEU A 88 -2.01 3.06 1.70
CA LEU A 88 -3.29 2.66 2.28
C LEU A 88 -3.11 1.52 3.29
N PHE A 89 -2.26 0.55 2.99
CA PHE A 89 -1.95 -0.53 3.94
C PHE A 89 -1.22 -0.02 5.18
N HIS A 90 -0.29 0.92 5.04
CA HIS A 90 0.35 1.56 6.18
C HIS A 90 -0.69 2.28 7.07
N ARG A 91 -1.68 2.95 6.46
CA ARG A 91 -2.82 3.54 7.20
C ARG A 91 -3.62 2.48 7.95
N VAL A 92 -3.96 1.37 7.31
CA VAL A 92 -4.64 0.25 7.96
C VAL A 92 -3.82 -0.28 9.14
N GLU A 93 -2.49 -0.42 8.98
CA GLU A 93 -1.60 -0.86 10.06
C GLU A 93 -1.60 0.09 11.25
N SER A 94 -1.58 1.39 11.00
CA SER A 94 -1.61 2.39 12.07
C SER A 94 -2.91 2.35 12.91
N LEU A 95 -3.98 1.77 12.35
CA LEU A 95 -5.26 1.56 13.03
C LEU A 95 -5.32 0.23 13.80
N LEU A 96 -4.35 -0.68 13.59
CA LEU A 96 -4.26 -1.97 14.27
C LEU A 96 -3.61 -1.83 15.66
N ASP A 97 -4.24 -1.05 16.52
CA ASP A 97 -3.81 -0.79 17.91
C ASP A 97 -4.41 -1.77 18.94
N GLY A 98 -4.97 -2.89 18.46
CA GLY A 98 -5.69 -3.88 19.27
C GLY A 98 -7.22 -3.75 19.21
N ARG A 99 -7.75 -2.68 18.62
CA ARG A 99 -9.18 -2.58 18.29
C ARG A 99 -9.56 -3.59 17.21
N ARG A 100 -10.84 -3.93 17.14
CA ARG A 100 -11.34 -4.80 16.07
C ARG A 100 -11.32 -4.04 14.75
N LEU A 101 -10.72 -4.67 13.72
CA LEU A 101 -10.66 -4.11 12.37
C LEU A 101 -11.11 -5.16 11.35
N VAL A 102 -11.92 -4.77 10.39
CA VAL A 102 -12.28 -5.59 9.22
C VAL A 102 -11.69 -4.93 7.98
N LEU A 103 -10.81 -5.66 7.29
CA LEU A 103 -10.26 -5.26 6.01
C LEU A 103 -10.91 -6.09 4.91
N ALA A 104 -11.77 -5.47 4.10
CA ALA A 104 -12.36 -6.09 2.94
C ALA A 104 -11.63 -5.65 1.67
N ILE A 105 -11.19 -6.60 0.86
CA ILE A 105 -10.54 -6.35 -0.44
C ILE A 105 -11.36 -7.05 -1.51
N ASP A 106 -12.04 -6.23 -2.31
CA ASP A 106 -12.80 -6.73 -3.47
C ASP A 106 -11.86 -6.86 -4.68
N GLU A 107 -12.16 -7.79 -5.57
CA GLU A 107 -11.34 -8.11 -6.73
C GLU A 107 -9.84 -8.27 -6.40
N PHE A 108 -9.56 -8.86 -5.23
CA PHE A 108 -8.21 -8.91 -4.66
C PHE A 108 -7.17 -9.56 -5.59
N TRP A 109 -7.59 -10.42 -6.51
CA TRP A 109 -6.71 -11.06 -7.49
C TRP A 109 -6.00 -10.03 -8.40
N LYS A 110 -6.68 -8.91 -8.72
CA LYS A 110 -6.07 -7.82 -9.51
C LYS A 110 -4.86 -7.23 -8.79
N ALA A 111 -4.98 -7.05 -7.48
CA ALA A 111 -3.90 -6.55 -6.65
C ALA A 111 -2.72 -7.53 -6.56
N LEU A 112 -2.98 -8.84 -6.66
CA LEU A 112 -1.93 -9.86 -6.67
C LEU A 112 -1.07 -9.88 -7.96
N LEU A 113 -1.46 -9.15 -8.99
CA LEU A 113 -0.65 -8.99 -10.20
C LEU A 113 0.61 -8.15 -9.94
N ASP A 114 0.55 -7.21 -9.01
CA ASP A 114 1.73 -6.45 -8.59
C ASP A 114 2.56 -7.25 -7.56
N PRO A 115 3.86 -7.51 -7.82
CA PRO A 115 4.69 -8.30 -6.92
C PRO A 115 4.84 -7.67 -5.52
N GLY A 116 5.02 -6.35 -5.44
CA GLY A 116 5.21 -5.64 -4.18
C GLY A 116 3.94 -5.69 -3.32
N PHE A 117 2.79 -5.49 -3.94
CA PHE A 117 1.51 -5.59 -3.25
C PHE A 117 1.20 -7.03 -2.82
N ARG A 118 1.48 -8.01 -3.66
CA ARG A 118 1.33 -9.43 -3.33
C ARG A 118 2.13 -9.82 -2.10
N ASP A 119 3.38 -9.39 -2.01
CA ASP A 119 4.25 -9.67 -0.87
C ASP A 119 3.70 -9.00 0.41
N LEU A 120 3.20 -7.78 0.29
CA LEU A 120 2.53 -7.06 1.38
C LEU A 120 1.28 -7.80 1.87
N VAL A 121 0.39 -8.21 0.96
CA VAL A 121 -0.81 -9.00 1.31
C VAL A 121 -0.41 -10.30 2.01
N ASN A 122 0.59 -11.02 1.49
CA ASN A 122 1.07 -12.27 2.08
C ASN A 122 1.57 -12.09 3.52
N ASP A 123 2.31 -11.01 3.79
CA ASP A 123 2.76 -10.69 5.14
C ASP A 123 1.59 -10.33 6.07
N LYS A 124 0.65 -9.51 5.58
CA LYS A 124 -0.50 -9.07 6.37
C LYS A 124 -1.48 -10.19 6.69
N LEU A 125 -1.75 -11.09 5.77
CA LEU A 125 -2.59 -12.27 6.05
C LEU A 125 -2.06 -13.09 7.24
N LYS A 126 -0.74 -13.18 7.42
CA LYS A 126 -0.11 -13.92 8.52
C LYS A 126 -0.15 -13.17 9.86
N THR A 127 -0.23 -11.85 9.85
CA THR A 127 -0.05 -11.01 11.03
C THR A 127 -1.34 -10.38 11.54
N ILE A 128 -2.28 -10.03 10.67
CA ILE A 128 -3.46 -9.23 11.00
C ILE A 128 -4.35 -9.87 12.08
N ARG A 129 -4.47 -11.19 12.09
CA ARG A 129 -5.23 -11.92 13.11
C ARG A 129 -4.67 -11.71 14.53
N LYS A 130 -3.34 -11.60 14.65
CA LYS A 130 -2.68 -11.36 15.95
C LYS A 130 -2.96 -9.95 16.48
N LEU A 131 -3.34 -9.07 15.60
CA LEU A 131 -3.65 -7.66 15.88
C LEU A 131 -5.17 -7.41 15.98
N ASN A 132 -5.96 -8.46 16.19
CA ASN A 132 -7.43 -8.39 16.30
C ASN A 132 -8.13 -7.95 15.00
N GLY A 133 -7.49 -8.18 13.84
CA GLY A 133 -8.04 -7.88 12.52
C GLY A 133 -8.64 -9.12 11.84
N LEU A 134 -9.67 -8.89 11.03
CA LEU A 134 -10.31 -9.85 10.12
C LEU A 134 -10.08 -9.40 8.69
N VAL A 135 -9.71 -10.33 7.81
CA VAL A 135 -9.61 -10.06 6.36
C VAL A 135 -10.73 -10.78 5.62
N ILE A 136 -11.38 -10.06 4.73
CA ILE A 136 -12.34 -10.59 3.77
C ILE A 136 -11.77 -10.36 2.37
N LEU A 137 -11.52 -11.44 1.64
CA LEU A 137 -11.05 -11.39 0.26
C LEU A 137 -12.21 -11.80 -0.65
N ALA A 138 -12.62 -10.92 -1.56
CA ALA A 138 -13.66 -11.21 -2.53
C ALA A 138 -13.07 -11.29 -3.95
N THR A 139 -13.57 -12.22 -4.75
CA THR A 139 -13.17 -12.39 -6.14
C THR A 139 -14.26 -13.08 -6.97
N GLN A 140 -14.38 -12.69 -8.22
CA GLN A 140 -15.19 -13.39 -9.22
C GLN A 140 -14.41 -14.54 -9.89
N SER A 141 -13.07 -14.57 -9.72
CA SER A 141 -12.20 -15.58 -10.31
C SER A 141 -11.36 -16.31 -9.23
N PRO A 142 -11.94 -17.33 -8.58
CA PRO A 142 -11.16 -18.16 -7.64
C PRO A 142 -9.93 -18.80 -8.28
N ALA A 143 -10.01 -19.15 -9.57
CA ALA A 143 -8.92 -19.75 -10.30
C ALA A 143 -7.68 -18.84 -10.41
N ASP A 144 -7.87 -17.52 -10.56
CA ASP A 144 -6.77 -16.58 -10.65
C ASP A 144 -6.09 -16.38 -9.27
N ALA A 145 -6.88 -16.38 -8.20
CA ALA A 145 -6.38 -16.39 -6.84
C ALA A 145 -5.51 -17.64 -6.56
N LEU A 146 -5.97 -18.81 -6.98
CA LEU A 146 -5.27 -20.09 -6.80
C LEU A 146 -4.03 -20.24 -7.68
N ARG A 147 -3.92 -19.49 -8.78
CA ARG A 147 -2.70 -19.43 -9.60
C ARG A 147 -1.64 -18.48 -9.04
N SER A 148 -2.00 -17.64 -8.09
CA SER A 148 -1.06 -16.71 -7.46
C SER A 148 0.07 -17.47 -6.73
N PRO A 149 1.31 -16.95 -6.74
CA PRO A 149 2.40 -17.49 -5.93
C PRO A 149 2.10 -17.55 -4.43
N ILE A 150 1.14 -16.76 -3.92
CA ILE A 150 0.72 -16.78 -2.50
C ILE A 150 -0.56 -17.59 -2.27
N ALA A 151 -1.02 -18.39 -3.23
CA ALA A 151 -2.24 -19.20 -3.12
C ALA A 151 -2.26 -20.06 -1.83
N HIS A 152 -1.12 -20.65 -1.48
CA HIS A 152 -0.96 -21.45 -0.26
C HIS A 152 -1.27 -20.61 0.99
N SER A 153 -0.71 -19.42 1.10
CA SER A 153 -0.99 -18.51 2.22
C SER A 153 -2.46 -18.09 2.28
N ILE A 154 -3.09 -17.85 1.13
CA ILE A 154 -4.52 -17.50 1.07
C ILE A 154 -5.37 -18.65 1.62
N ILE A 155 -5.12 -19.88 1.18
CA ILE A 155 -5.86 -21.06 1.64
C ILE A 155 -5.66 -21.30 3.13
N GLU A 156 -4.42 -21.19 3.63
CA GLU A 156 -4.12 -21.42 5.04
C GLU A 156 -4.69 -20.36 5.99
N GLN A 157 -4.62 -19.08 5.56
CA GLN A 157 -5.01 -17.96 6.42
C GLN A 157 -6.49 -17.59 6.28
N CYS A 158 -7.17 -18.06 5.22
CA CYS A 158 -8.59 -17.86 4.98
C CYS A 158 -9.34 -19.21 5.01
N PRO A 159 -9.49 -19.85 6.18
CA PRO A 159 -10.11 -21.17 6.29
C PRO A 159 -11.62 -21.17 6.01
N THR A 160 -12.27 -20.03 6.11
CA THR A 160 -13.68 -19.87 5.77
C THR A 160 -13.80 -19.46 4.31
N GLN A 161 -14.50 -20.27 3.52
CA GLN A 161 -14.75 -20.00 2.10
C GLN A 161 -16.27 -19.93 1.87
N ILE A 162 -16.71 -18.86 1.25
CA ILE A 162 -18.13 -18.65 0.87
C ILE A 162 -18.19 -18.68 -0.65
N LEU A 163 -18.84 -19.70 -1.19
CA LEU A 163 -19.04 -19.85 -2.62
C LEU A 163 -20.46 -19.42 -2.96
N MET A 164 -20.57 -18.45 -3.84
CA MET A 164 -21.86 -17.99 -4.35
C MET A 164 -22.16 -18.64 -5.71
N PRO A 165 -23.44 -18.88 -6.05
CA PRO A 165 -23.78 -19.41 -7.35
C PRO A 165 -23.36 -18.42 -8.45
N ASN A 166 -22.76 -18.95 -9.51
CA ASN A 166 -22.56 -18.21 -10.75
C ASN A 166 -23.90 -18.19 -11.50
N LEU A 167 -24.48 -17.02 -11.65
CA LEU A 167 -25.70 -16.78 -12.43
C LEU A 167 -25.37 -16.57 -13.90
#